data_5fc6aa8bcf75ee8ac57c00f0da615bc8
#
_entry.id   5fc6aa8bcf75ee8ac57c00f0da615bc8
#
_cell.length_a   1.000
_cell.length_b   1.000
_cell.length_c   1.000
_cell.angle_alpha   90.00
_cell.angle_beta   90.00
_cell.angle_gamma   90.00
#
_symmetry.space_group_name_H-M   'P 1'
#
loop_
_entity.id
_entity.type
_entity.pdbx_description
1 polymer ?
#
loop_
_entity_poly.entity_id
_entity_poly.type
_entity_poly.pdbx_seq_one_letter_code
_entity_poly.pdbx_strand_id
1 'polypeptide(L)'
;MLGGCRDAQDHQAHSDTPVSGGTLTYATDREPICLDPHVAGDMPQVFLGRQFLDSLVSMDARGRIGPWLAKSWEVSADGLSYTFHLRDDVRFSDGTPFDANAVKANLDHMVDPRTQSSTAGGYVRQYRGTDMPDAHTAVVHLATPYAAFLEVLAQGFLGIQSPTALRRPRDENCESPVGSGPFKVVRWDRQSQVLLERNPDYHWAPPTAAHQGPAYLERIVWKFIQEPSVRFASLQAGEVDVIESVPPESHAAARANPEVSLLVAQRPGNPTNGTLNMTRAPFDDLRVREAFIRSADIDAALKSVYFGEFPRAGGPLSAATPFYSADFEHAQDYDPQRAEQLLDAAGWTGRDAEGYRSRGGKRLQVHVIMGNRTPPSEFSLWEQVQATARRAGFEVIIEQMSDVLAQQRQADWDYDIRLGYWNTNTPDVLRIIFGSAFLRPAGVRGYHQNTAGFDDPRFDALVEQALATQDGERRRELYHQAQALASSQYLQLTTYPQSTHLGIYKRAHGVRLEPSLAVTSLYDAWVNP
;
A
#
# COMPACT_ATOMS: atom_id res chain seq x y z
N MET A 1 28.09 20.27 62.41
CA MET A 1 27.60 21.07 61.29
C MET A 1 28.37 20.69 60.04
N LEU A 2 27.77 19.86 59.22
CA LEU A 2 28.25 19.56 57.87
C LEU A 2 27.00 19.59 56.99
N GLY A 3 26.85 20.65 56.21
CA GLY A 3 25.76 20.83 55.25
C GLY A 3 26.00 19.97 54.02
N GLY A 4 25.06 19.06 53.72
CA GLY A 4 25.03 18.31 52.48
C GLY A 4 24.39 19.16 51.37
N CYS A 5 25.16 19.50 50.34
CA CYS A 5 24.64 19.96 49.06
C CYS A 5 23.84 18.83 48.44
N ARG A 6 22.55 19.02 48.29
CA ARG A 6 21.71 18.23 47.39
C ARG A 6 21.86 18.87 45.99
N ASP A 7 22.54 18.16 45.09
CA ASP A 7 22.46 18.45 43.69
C ASP A 7 21.00 18.20 43.23
N ALA A 8 20.32 19.28 42.94
CA ALA A 8 19.04 19.24 42.22
C ALA A 8 19.37 18.83 40.76
N GLN A 9 19.14 17.56 40.43
CA GLN A 9 19.06 17.14 39.03
C GLN A 9 17.84 17.86 38.45
N ASP A 10 18.11 18.88 37.64
CA ASP A 10 17.14 19.46 36.73
C ASP A 10 16.65 18.35 35.78
N HIS A 11 15.57 17.70 36.13
CA HIS A 11 14.73 17.04 35.16
C HIS A 11 14.09 18.14 34.31
N GLN A 12 14.75 18.51 33.21
CA GLN A 12 14.08 19.27 32.16
C GLN A 12 12.84 18.47 31.74
N ALA A 13 11.69 18.92 32.20
CA ALA A 13 10.41 18.47 31.68
C ALA A 13 10.42 18.79 30.18
N HIS A 14 10.51 17.77 29.35
CA HIS A 14 10.32 17.92 27.91
C HIS A 14 8.94 18.54 27.72
N SER A 15 8.89 19.76 27.17
CA SER A 15 7.62 20.40 26.90
C SER A 15 6.96 19.68 25.74
N ASP A 16 5.71 19.21 25.91
CA ASP A 16 4.87 18.67 24.83
C ASP A 16 4.42 19.74 23.84
N THR A 17 5.01 20.92 23.91
CA THR A 17 4.67 22.07 23.05
C THR A 17 5.50 22.04 21.77
N PRO A 18 4.87 22.07 20.59
CA PRO A 18 5.57 22.08 19.33
C PRO A 18 6.57 23.22 19.20
N VAL A 19 7.77 22.91 18.70
CA VAL A 19 8.85 23.88 18.48
C VAL A 19 9.02 24.07 16.97
N SER A 20 9.02 25.34 16.52
CA SER A 20 9.26 25.66 15.12
C SER A 20 10.75 25.71 14.82
N GLY A 21 11.16 25.14 13.68
CA GLY A 21 12.54 25.03 13.22
C GLY A 21 13.07 23.60 13.29
N GLY A 22 14.37 23.45 13.15
CA GLY A 22 15.05 22.17 13.22
C GLY A 22 14.94 21.31 11.95
N THR A 23 15.72 20.25 11.95
CA THR A 23 15.79 19.29 10.86
C THR A 23 15.47 17.89 11.38
N LEU A 24 14.50 17.23 10.75
CA LEU A 24 14.18 15.82 11.02
C LEU A 24 14.84 14.94 9.98
N THR A 25 15.54 13.90 10.42
CA THR A 25 16.12 12.88 9.54
C THR A 25 15.23 11.65 9.54
N TYR A 26 14.63 11.35 8.38
CA TYR A 26 13.81 10.15 8.13
C TYR A 26 14.61 9.15 7.31
N ALA A 27 14.67 7.89 7.72
CA ALA A 27 15.35 6.85 6.96
C ALA A 27 14.39 5.75 6.51
N THR A 28 14.46 5.41 5.21
CA THR A 28 13.66 4.35 4.59
C THR A 28 14.57 3.30 3.94
N ASP A 29 14.01 2.14 3.64
CA ASP A 29 14.72 1.00 3.05
C ASP A 29 14.95 1.15 1.54
N ARG A 30 14.15 1.96 0.85
CA ARG A 30 14.18 2.04 -0.61
C ARG A 30 14.09 3.47 -1.13
N GLU A 31 14.87 3.71 -2.16
CA GLU A 31 14.76 4.90 -3.00
C GLU A 31 13.56 4.76 -3.95
N PRO A 32 12.71 5.80 -4.13
CA PRO A 32 11.70 5.81 -5.18
C PRO A 32 12.34 5.85 -6.58
N ILE A 33 11.69 5.26 -7.56
CA ILE A 33 12.16 5.32 -8.96
C ILE A 33 11.96 6.71 -9.59
N CYS A 34 11.00 7.47 -9.08
CA CYS A 34 10.56 8.78 -9.54
C CYS A 34 9.88 9.48 -8.36
N LEU A 35 9.98 10.81 -8.22
CA LEU A 35 9.25 11.56 -7.18
C LEU A 35 7.83 11.95 -7.60
N ASP A 36 7.51 11.86 -8.90
CA ASP A 36 6.15 12.01 -9.40
C ASP A 36 5.34 10.73 -9.09
N PRO A 37 4.36 10.74 -8.17
CA PRO A 37 3.60 9.56 -7.78
C PRO A 37 2.64 9.05 -8.88
N HIS A 38 2.40 9.84 -9.93
CA HIS A 38 1.59 9.41 -11.06
C HIS A 38 2.35 8.44 -11.97
N VAL A 39 3.69 8.48 -11.97
CA VAL A 39 4.54 7.62 -12.79
C VAL A 39 4.73 6.27 -12.09
N ALA A 40 4.50 5.18 -12.80
CA ALA A 40 4.54 3.81 -12.30
C ALA A 40 3.56 3.58 -11.13
N GLY A 41 3.93 3.78 -9.88
CA GLY A 41 3.06 3.62 -8.70
C GLY A 41 3.70 2.75 -7.63
N ASP A 42 4.86 3.17 -7.12
CA ASP A 42 5.56 2.50 -6.03
C ASP A 42 5.27 3.22 -4.68
N MET A 43 5.15 2.48 -3.60
CA MET A 43 4.85 3.04 -2.27
C MET A 43 5.89 4.05 -1.78
N PRO A 44 7.23 3.88 -1.97
CA PRO A 44 8.21 4.90 -1.62
C PRO A 44 7.94 6.28 -2.23
N GLN A 45 7.37 6.34 -3.46
CA GLN A 45 6.95 7.60 -4.09
C GLN A 45 5.85 8.29 -3.28
N VAL A 46 4.89 7.51 -2.76
CA VAL A 46 3.75 8.04 -2.00
C VAL A 46 4.17 8.50 -0.61
N PHE A 47 5.03 7.75 0.08
CA PHE A 47 5.55 8.15 1.40
C PHE A 47 6.27 9.51 1.35
N LEU A 48 7.15 9.66 0.37
CA LEU A 48 7.87 10.90 0.16
C LEU A 48 6.98 11.98 -0.44
N GLY A 49 6.15 11.63 -1.43
CA GLY A 49 5.25 12.53 -2.13
C GLY A 49 4.26 13.24 -1.20
N ARG A 50 3.78 12.55 -0.15
CA ARG A 50 2.86 13.13 0.83
C ARG A 50 3.45 14.32 1.61
N GLN A 51 4.77 14.48 1.62
CA GLN A 51 5.40 15.61 2.28
C GLN A 51 5.33 16.90 1.45
N PHE A 52 5.13 16.81 0.13
CA PHE A 52 5.10 17.97 -0.77
C PHE A 52 3.89 18.03 -1.73
N LEU A 53 3.00 17.04 -1.69
CA LEU A 53 1.79 16.99 -2.50
C LEU A 53 0.55 16.88 -1.61
N ASP A 54 -0.44 17.70 -1.90
CA ASP A 54 -1.78 17.62 -1.30
C ASP A 54 -2.73 16.85 -2.22
N SER A 55 -3.84 16.36 -1.66
CA SER A 55 -4.91 15.68 -2.40
C SER A 55 -6.14 16.58 -2.54
N LEU A 56 -7.02 16.28 -3.50
CA LEU A 56 -8.29 17.03 -3.64
C LEU A 56 -9.16 16.92 -2.40
N VAL A 57 -9.20 15.75 -1.79
CA VAL A 57 -9.99 15.45 -0.58
C VAL A 57 -9.12 14.73 0.43
N SER A 58 -9.51 14.79 1.70
CA SER A 58 -8.87 14.07 2.81
C SER A 58 -9.70 12.87 3.24
N MET A 59 -9.09 11.98 4.04
CA MET A 59 -9.79 10.86 4.68
C MET A 59 -9.46 10.86 6.17
N ASP A 60 -10.47 10.70 7.03
CA ASP A 60 -10.25 10.57 8.46
C ASP A 60 -10.04 9.10 8.89
N ALA A 61 -9.72 8.89 10.17
CA ALA A 61 -9.47 7.56 10.74
C ALA A 61 -10.69 6.62 10.70
N ARG A 62 -11.88 7.13 10.38
CA ARG A 62 -13.11 6.33 10.19
C ARG A 62 -13.39 6.06 8.72
N GLY A 63 -12.48 6.44 7.82
CA GLY A 63 -12.65 6.30 6.36
C GLY A 63 -13.60 7.33 5.74
N ARG A 64 -14.00 8.39 6.47
CA ARG A 64 -14.89 9.42 5.95
C ARG A 64 -14.09 10.43 5.14
N ILE A 65 -14.61 10.75 3.96
CA ILE A 65 -14.02 11.76 3.08
C ILE A 65 -14.35 13.17 3.60
N GLY A 66 -13.34 14.00 3.66
CA GLY A 66 -13.41 15.39 4.08
C GLY A 66 -12.78 16.35 3.07
N PRO A 67 -12.98 17.67 3.23
CA PRO A 67 -12.37 18.67 2.36
C PRO A 67 -10.84 18.71 2.50
N TRP A 68 -10.16 19.16 1.43
CA TRP A 68 -8.75 19.55 1.43
C TRP A 68 -8.55 20.65 0.37
N LEU A 69 -7.98 20.32 -0.82
CA LEU A 69 -7.89 21.29 -1.92
C LEU A 69 -9.27 21.61 -2.54
N ALA A 70 -10.22 20.66 -2.49
CA ALA A 70 -11.63 20.93 -2.70
C ALA A 70 -12.30 21.27 -1.37
N LYS A 71 -13.01 22.40 -1.31
CA LYS A 71 -13.81 22.86 -0.15
C LYS A 71 -15.06 22.00 0.03
N SER A 72 -15.66 21.59 -1.09
CA SER A 72 -16.87 20.76 -1.16
C SER A 72 -16.99 20.12 -2.55
N TRP A 73 -17.93 19.21 -2.69
CA TRP A 73 -18.23 18.56 -3.99
C TRP A 73 -19.69 18.12 -4.03
N GLU A 74 -20.17 17.91 -5.25
CA GLU A 74 -21.46 17.34 -5.57
C GLU A 74 -21.29 16.18 -6.52
N VAL A 75 -22.11 15.13 -6.38
CA VAL A 75 -22.11 13.97 -7.27
C VAL A 75 -23.45 13.94 -7.98
N SER A 76 -23.42 13.80 -9.31
CA SER A 76 -24.66 13.67 -10.11
C SER A 76 -25.41 12.39 -9.74
N ALA A 77 -26.73 12.39 -9.93
CA ALA A 77 -27.60 11.26 -9.55
C ALA A 77 -27.22 9.94 -10.26
N ASP A 78 -26.63 10.02 -11.46
CA ASP A 78 -26.15 8.89 -12.24
C ASP A 78 -24.71 8.47 -11.87
N GLY A 79 -24.03 9.22 -10.97
CA GLY A 79 -22.65 8.97 -10.55
C GLY A 79 -21.60 9.20 -11.62
N LEU A 80 -21.94 9.88 -12.71
CA LEU A 80 -21.06 10.11 -13.85
C LEU A 80 -20.33 11.46 -13.81
N SER A 81 -20.73 12.38 -12.95
CA SER A 81 -20.11 13.70 -12.82
C SER A 81 -19.88 14.07 -11.37
N TYR A 82 -18.70 14.61 -11.09
CA TYR A 82 -18.27 15.13 -9.78
C TYR A 82 -17.92 16.60 -9.96
N THR A 83 -18.71 17.49 -9.33
CA THR A 83 -18.44 18.93 -9.33
C THR A 83 -17.68 19.30 -8.08
N PHE A 84 -16.43 19.68 -8.21
CA PHE A 84 -15.57 20.13 -7.11
C PHE A 84 -15.53 21.64 -7.03
N HIS A 85 -15.81 22.18 -5.83
CA HIS A 85 -15.61 23.60 -5.49
C HIS A 85 -14.25 23.76 -4.82
N LEU A 86 -13.34 24.40 -5.51
CA LEU A 86 -11.93 24.44 -5.16
C LEU A 86 -11.60 25.62 -4.22
N ARG A 87 -10.50 25.46 -3.48
CA ARG A 87 -9.89 26.58 -2.73
C ARG A 87 -9.32 27.61 -3.71
N ASP A 88 -9.32 28.88 -3.30
CA ASP A 88 -8.86 30.05 -4.05
C ASP A 88 -7.63 30.70 -3.43
N ASP A 89 -7.18 30.17 -2.29
CA ASP A 89 -6.05 30.68 -1.50
C ASP A 89 -4.79 29.78 -1.62
N VAL A 90 -4.81 28.75 -2.46
CA VAL A 90 -3.71 27.77 -2.62
C VAL A 90 -2.79 28.15 -3.77
N ARG A 91 -1.48 28.02 -3.53
CA ARG A 91 -0.43 28.13 -4.56
C ARG A 91 0.52 26.94 -4.50
N PHE A 92 0.97 26.53 -5.67
CA PHE A 92 2.09 25.60 -5.79
C PHE A 92 3.40 26.29 -5.41
N SER A 93 4.41 25.52 -5.05
CA SER A 93 5.72 26.04 -4.61
C SER A 93 6.51 26.79 -5.71
N ASP A 94 6.08 26.72 -6.97
CA ASP A 94 6.57 27.54 -8.09
C ASP A 94 5.79 28.85 -8.28
N GLY A 95 4.83 29.15 -7.41
CA GLY A 95 3.96 30.32 -7.49
C GLY A 95 2.72 30.18 -8.37
N THR A 96 2.59 29.09 -9.13
CA THR A 96 1.39 28.80 -9.95
C THR A 96 0.17 28.70 -9.03
N PRO A 97 -0.98 29.34 -9.35
CA PRO A 97 -2.20 29.18 -8.55
C PRO A 97 -2.78 27.77 -8.72
N PHE A 98 -3.41 27.27 -7.66
CA PHE A 98 -4.25 26.07 -7.75
C PHE A 98 -5.65 26.47 -8.23
N ASP A 99 -6.11 25.88 -9.31
CA ASP A 99 -7.39 26.16 -9.94
C ASP A 99 -7.96 24.91 -10.65
N ALA A 100 -9.08 25.05 -11.34
CA ALA A 100 -9.72 23.98 -12.07
C ALA A 100 -8.82 23.40 -13.20
N ASN A 101 -7.93 24.22 -13.79
CA ASN A 101 -6.96 23.75 -14.76
C ASN A 101 -5.92 22.82 -14.11
N ALA A 102 -5.55 23.05 -12.85
CA ALA A 102 -4.66 22.16 -12.12
C ALA A 102 -5.31 20.77 -11.93
N VAL A 103 -6.60 20.72 -11.57
CA VAL A 103 -7.34 19.45 -11.46
C VAL A 103 -7.35 18.72 -12.80
N LYS A 104 -7.74 19.41 -13.87
CA LYS A 104 -7.76 18.84 -15.22
C LYS A 104 -6.38 18.32 -15.63
N ALA A 105 -5.35 19.14 -15.51
CA ALA A 105 -3.99 18.78 -15.93
C ALA A 105 -3.46 17.53 -15.22
N ASN A 106 -3.76 17.37 -13.92
CA ASN A 106 -3.36 16.20 -13.16
C ASN A 106 -4.11 14.94 -13.57
N LEU A 107 -5.43 14.99 -13.73
CA LEU A 107 -6.21 13.84 -14.18
C LEU A 107 -5.85 13.44 -15.62
N ASP A 108 -5.67 14.40 -16.54
CA ASP A 108 -5.18 14.14 -17.88
C ASP A 108 -3.80 13.47 -17.87
N HIS A 109 -2.89 13.95 -17.03
CA HIS A 109 -1.55 13.37 -16.85
C HIS A 109 -1.59 11.93 -16.37
N MET A 110 -2.45 11.61 -15.40
CA MET A 110 -2.59 10.24 -14.86
C MET A 110 -3.02 9.23 -15.91
N VAL A 111 -3.89 9.63 -16.87
CA VAL A 111 -4.40 8.73 -17.92
C VAL A 111 -3.61 8.80 -19.23
N ASP A 112 -2.68 9.73 -19.37
CA ASP A 112 -1.81 9.83 -20.55
C ASP A 112 -0.89 8.61 -20.64
N PRO A 113 -0.90 7.84 -21.75
CA PRO A 113 -0.01 6.70 -21.92
C PRO A 113 1.48 7.03 -21.76
N ARG A 114 1.90 8.27 -22.02
CA ARG A 114 3.29 8.75 -21.88
C ARG A 114 3.74 8.79 -20.42
N THR A 115 2.82 8.98 -19.48
CA THR A 115 3.11 8.95 -18.03
C THR A 115 3.49 7.57 -17.57
N GLN A 116 3.03 6.52 -18.28
CA GLN A 116 3.25 5.11 -17.88
C GLN A 116 2.77 4.82 -16.45
N SER A 117 1.63 5.41 -16.10
CA SER A 117 1.00 5.23 -14.80
C SER A 117 0.42 3.81 -14.67
N SER A 118 0.81 3.06 -13.65
CA SER A 118 0.20 1.77 -13.35
C SER A 118 -0.86 1.88 -12.26
N THR A 119 -0.64 2.70 -11.24
CA THR A 119 -1.52 2.82 -10.07
C THR A 119 -2.47 4.00 -10.20
N ALA A 120 -1.99 5.23 -10.29
CA ALA A 120 -2.87 6.41 -10.36
C ALA A 120 -3.78 6.35 -11.60
N GLY A 121 -3.24 6.07 -12.79
CA GLY A 121 -4.03 5.90 -14.01
C GLY A 121 -5.02 4.74 -13.96
N GLY A 122 -4.68 3.66 -13.23
CA GLY A 122 -5.57 2.54 -12.95
C GLY A 122 -6.80 2.95 -12.13
N TYR A 123 -6.59 3.79 -11.12
CA TYR A 123 -7.67 4.29 -10.26
C TYR A 123 -8.61 5.28 -10.96
N VAL A 124 -8.10 6.06 -11.91
CA VAL A 124 -8.90 7.04 -12.64
C VAL A 124 -9.20 6.62 -14.10
N ARG A 125 -9.12 5.34 -14.42
CA ARG A 125 -9.36 4.82 -15.78
C ARG A 125 -10.73 5.18 -16.37
N GLN A 126 -11.72 5.46 -15.54
CA GLN A 126 -13.06 5.89 -15.93
C GLN A 126 -13.11 7.37 -16.31
N TYR A 127 -12.09 8.15 -16.00
CA TYR A 127 -12.02 9.57 -16.33
C TYR A 127 -12.14 9.82 -17.84
N ARG A 128 -12.96 10.82 -18.21
CA ARG A 128 -13.23 11.21 -19.61
C ARG A 128 -12.87 12.66 -19.93
N GLY A 129 -12.76 13.47 -18.90
CA GLY A 129 -12.43 14.88 -19.06
C GLY A 129 -12.92 15.71 -17.89
N THR A 130 -12.51 16.96 -17.87
CA THR A 130 -12.90 17.94 -16.85
C THR A 130 -13.33 19.22 -17.55
N ASP A 131 -14.57 19.66 -17.28
CA ASP A 131 -15.06 20.98 -17.64
C ASP A 131 -14.70 21.99 -16.53
N MET A 132 -14.43 23.21 -16.95
CA MET A 132 -14.01 24.29 -16.05
C MET A 132 -14.94 25.51 -16.27
N PRO A 133 -16.14 25.52 -15.63
CA PRO A 133 -17.08 26.65 -15.77
C PRO A 133 -16.46 27.99 -15.31
N ASP A 134 -15.61 27.93 -14.32
CA ASP A 134 -14.81 29.04 -13.80
C ASP A 134 -13.48 28.52 -13.22
N ALA A 135 -12.64 29.42 -12.68
CA ALA A 135 -11.33 29.07 -12.14
C ALA A 135 -11.37 28.13 -10.91
N HIS A 136 -12.47 28.12 -10.17
CA HIS A 136 -12.57 27.38 -8.90
C HIS A 136 -13.67 26.30 -8.91
N THR A 137 -14.21 25.98 -10.09
CA THR A 137 -15.18 24.90 -10.28
C THR A 137 -14.65 23.93 -11.32
N ALA A 138 -14.39 22.67 -10.90
CA ALA A 138 -13.97 21.58 -11.78
C ALA A 138 -15.07 20.52 -11.84
N VAL A 139 -15.63 20.26 -13.04
CA VAL A 139 -16.62 19.21 -13.27
C VAL A 139 -15.92 18.03 -13.93
N VAL A 140 -15.66 16.99 -13.14
CA VAL A 140 -14.96 15.79 -13.58
C VAL A 140 -15.99 14.77 -14.10
N HIS A 141 -15.81 14.30 -15.35
CA HIS A 141 -16.69 13.34 -16.00
C HIS A 141 -16.09 11.95 -16.05
N LEU A 142 -16.90 10.94 -15.74
CA LEU A 142 -16.55 9.52 -15.78
C LEU A 142 -17.35 8.79 -16.88
N ALA A 143 -16.78 7.77 -17.48
CA ALA A 143 -17.45 6.91 -18.47
C ALA A 143 -18.47 5.95 -17.86
N THR A 144 -18.22 5.52 -16.62
CA THR A 144 -19.06 4.63 -15.84
C THR A 144 -19.08 5.11 -14.40
N PRO A 145 -20.16 4.89 -13.64
CA PRO A 145 -20.21 5.25 -12.24
C PRO A 145 -19.04 4.63 -11.46
N TYR A 146 -18.47 5.40 -10.54
CA TYR A 146 -17.37 4.94 -9.70
C TYR A 146 -17.51 5.48 -8.29
N ALA A 147 -18.27 4.79 -7.45
CA ALA A 147 -18.56 5.21 -6.09
C ALA A 147 -17.32 5.35 -5.18
N ALA A 148 -16.22 4.68 -5.52
CA ALA A 148 -14.95 4.80 -4.81
C ALA A 148 -14.07 5.98 -5.30
N PHE A 149 -14.58 6.84 -6.18
CA PHE A 149 -13.77 7.91 -6.79
C PHE A 149 -13.22 8.90 -5.75
N LEU A 150 -14.02 9.31 -4.79
CA LEU A 150 -13.56 10.22 -3.73
C LEU A 150 -12.53 9.55 -2.80
N GLU A 151 -12.70 8.25 -2.51
CA GLU A 151 -11.76 7.50 -1.70
C GLU A 151 -10.37 7.46 -2.37
N VAL A 152 -10.31 7.16 -3.67
CA VAL A 152 -9.02 7.12 -4.36
C VAL A 152 -8.40 8.51 -4.50
N LEU A 153 -9.20 9.58 -4.66
CA LEU A 153 -8.70 10.97 -4.71
C LEU A 153 -8.07 11.44 -3.38
N ALA A 154 -8.31 10.75 -2.27
CA ALA A 154 -7.66 11.02 -0.99
C ALA A 154 -6.26 10.39 -0.89
N GLN A 155 -5.90 9.47 -1.78
CA GLN A 155 -4.60 8.78 -1.74
C GLN A 155 -3.45 9.66 -2.23
N GLY A 156 -2.26 9.45 -1.67
CA GLY A 156 -1.04 10.14 -2.10
C GLY A 156 -0.60 9.81 -3.54
N PHE A 157 -1.06 8.68 -4.11
CA PHE A 157 -0.84 8.39 -5.54
C PHE A 157 -1.49 9.41 -6.47
N LEU A 158 -2.54 10.10 -6.03
CA LEU A 158 -3.28 11.09 -6.79
C LEU A 158 -3.00 12.52 -6.30
N GLY A 159 -1.84 12.73 -5.65
CA GLY A 159 -1.40 14.06 -5.20
C GLY A 159 -1.32 15.05 -6.35
N ILE A 160 -1.75 16.28 -6.09
CA ILE A 160 -1.89 17.32 -7.13
C ILE A 160 -0.58 18.08 -7.31
N GLN A 161 -0.11 18.14 -8.56
CA GLN A 161 1.11 18.83 -8.98
C GLN A 161 0.79 20.10 -9.78
N SER A 162 1.75 21.03 -9.80
CA SER A 162 1.69 22.23 -10.63
C SER A 162 1.51 21.87 -12.13
N PRO A 163 0.52 22.46 -12.81
CA PRO A 163 0.38 22.30 -14.26
C PRO A 163 1.62 22.73 -15.05
N THR A 164 2.40 23.66 -14.50
CA THR A 164 3.66 24.09 -15.11
C THR A 164 4.72 23.02 -15.01
N ALA A 165 4.82 22.33 -13.87
CA ALA A 165 5.74 21.21 -13.68
C ALA A 165 5.37 20.01 -14.55
N LEU A 166 4.09 19.66 -14.67
CA LEU A 166 3.61 18.56 -15.51
C LEU A 166 3.89 18.72 -17.01
N ARG A 167 4.18 19.94 -17.49
CA ARG A 167 4.60 20.19 -18.89
C ARG A 167 6.07 19.95 -19.15
N ARG A 168 6.88 19.76 -18.11
CA ARG A 168 8.31 19.43 -18.25
C ARG A 168 8.51 18.02 -18.82
N PRO A 169 9.72 17.72 -19.34
CA PRO A 169 10.09 16.35 -19.63
C PRO A 169 9.88 15.46 -18.40
N ARG A 170 9.45 14.21 -18.62
CA ARG A 170 9.15 13.25 -17.57
C ARG A 170 10.28 13.11 -16.54
N ASP A 171 11.52 12.97 -17.02
CA ASP A 171 12.68 12.75 -16.14
C ASP A 171 12.94 13.96 -15.25
N GLU A 172 12.75 15.19 -15.78
CA GLU A 172 12.88 16.43 -15.00
C GLU A 172 11.79 16.50 -13.91
N ASN A 173 10.54 16.18 -14.26
CA ASN A 173 9.44 16.16 -13.28
C ASN A 173 9.63 15.03 -12.25
N CYS A 174 10.19 13.89 -12.67
CA CYS A 174 10.55 12.81 -11.75
C CYS A 174 11.59 13.23 -10.70
N GLU A 175 12.51 14.10 -11.03
CA GLU A 175 13.54 14.55 -10.10
C GLU A 175 13.11 15.70 -9.21
N SER A 176 12.23 16.57 -9.70
CA SER A 176 11.85 17.80 -9.02
C SER A 176 10.38 18.15 -9.26
N PRO A 177 9.44 17.32 -8.79
CA PRO A 177 8.01 17.63 -8.86
C PRO A 177 7.69 18.87 -8.02
N VAL A 178 6.64 19.59 -8.41
CA VAL A 178 6.19 20.80 -7.74
C VAL A 178 4.78 20.57 -7.21
N GLY A 179 4.63 20.62 -5.90
CA GLY A 179 3.35 20.48 -5.20
C GLY A 179 2.93 21.72 -4.45
N SER A 180 1.77 21.64 -3.81
CA SER A 180 1.20 22.64 -2.90
C SER A 180 1.44 22.30 -1.44
N GLY A 181 2.11 21.19 -1.13
CA GLY A 181 2.23 20.64 0.22
C GLY A 181 3.09 21.47 1.18
N PRO A 182 3.19 21.00 2.44
CA PRO A 182 3.89 21.70 3.52
C PRO A 182 5.41 21.80 3.34
N PHE A 183 5.99 21.01 2.46
CA PHE A 183 7.41 21.05 2.11
C PHE A 183 7.60 21.16 0.60
N LYS A 184 8.82 21.46 0.17
CA LYS A 184 9.28 21.56 -1.22
C LYS A 184 10.49 20.68 -1.42
N VAL A 185 10.58 19.98 -2.57
CA VAL A 185 11.78 19.25 -2.97
C VAL A 185 12.87 20.25 -3.33
N VAL A 186 14.01 20.19 -2.63
CA VAL A 186 15.18 21.03 -2.90
C VAL A 186 16.18 20.29 -3.77
N ARG A 187 16.48 19.05 -3.41
CA ARG A 187 17.50 18.24 -4.11
C ARG A 187 17.28 16.77 -3.85
N TRP A 188 17.52 15.99 -4.87
CA TRP A 188 17.61 14.54 -4.77
C TRP A 188 19.03 14.07 -5.09
N ASP A 189 19.73 13.60 -4.08
CA ASP A 189 21.02 12.94 -4.21
C ASP A 189 20.77 11.45 -4.37
N ARG A 190 20.84 10.95 -5.60
CA ARG A 190 20.51 9.55 -5.94
C ARG A 190 21.27 8.57 -5.05
N GLN A 191 20.59 7.50 -4.64
CA GLN A 191 21.06 6.44 -3.75
C GLN A 191 21.50 6.93 -2.34
N SER A 192 21.23 8.18 -2.00
CA SER A 192 21.62 8.77 -0.73
C SER A 192 20.43 9.39 0.03
N GLN A 193 19.86 10.47 -0.51
CA GLN A 193 18.83 11.21 0.20
C GLN A 193 18.02 12.14 -0.70
N VAL A 194 16.85 12.56 -0.20
CA VAL A 194 16.13 13.74 -0.70
C VAL A 194 16.08 14.79 0.39
N LEU A 195 16.41 16.03 0.04
CA LEU A 195 16.28 17.17 0.93
C LEU A 195 14.97 17.90 0.64
N LEU A 196 14.17 18.10 1.69
CA LEU A 196 12.96 18.91 1.64
C LEU A 196 13.11 20.12 2.55
N GLU A 197 12.56 21.27 2.13
CA GLU A 197 12.46 22.49 2.94
C GLU A 197 10.99 22.88 3.13
N ARG A 198 10.70 23.49 4.28
CA ARG A 198 9.37 24.00 4.63
C ARG A 198 8.84 24.95 3.56
N ASN A 199 7.57 24.80 3.21
CA ASN A 199 6.81 25.79 2.46
C ASN A 199 6.27 26.87 3.46
N PRO A 200 6.83 28.07 3.50
CA PRO A 200 6.43 29.08 4.47
C PRO A 200 5.02 29.65 4.23
N ASP A 201 4.49 29.47 3.01
CA ASP A 201 3.17 29.97 2.61
C ASP A 201 2.04 28.98 2.87
N TYR A 202 2.35 27.76 3.36
CA TYR A 202 1.37 26.71 3.58
C TYR A 202 0.39 27.06 4.71
N HIS A 203 -0.91 27.11 4.43
CA HIS A 203 -1.96 27.42 5.41
C HIS A 203 -3.31 26.73 5.08
N TRP A 204 -3.30 25.69 4.27
CA TRP A 204 -4.50 24.98 3.78
C TRP A 204 -4.49 23.49 4.15
N ALA A 205 -3.96 23.15 5.32
CA ALA A 205 -3.93 21.77 5.81
C ALA A 205 -5.36 21.19 5.92
N PRO A 206 -5.52 19.87 5.74
CA PRO A 206 -6.82 19.22 5.86
C PRO A 206 -7.32 19.28 7.32
N PRO A 207 -8.64 19.13 7.57
CA PRO A 207 -9.20 19.14 8.92
C PRO A 207 -8.67 18.03 9.85
N THR A 208 -8.00 17.03 9.31
CA THR A 208 -7.36 15.94 10.05
C THR A 208 -6.00 16.34 10.65
N ALA A 209 -5.42 17.45 10.23
CA ALA A 209 -4.17 17.98 10.77
C ALA A 209 -4.35 18.55 12.18
N ALA A 210 -3.26 18.57 12.97
CA ALA A 210 -3.29 19.08 14.34
C ALA A 210 -3.22 20.62 14.42
N HIS A 211 -2.71 21.27 13.37
CA HIS A 211 -2.61 22.72 13.30
C HIS A 211 -2.89 23.25 11.89
N GLN A 212 -2.90 24.57 11.75
CA GLN A 212 -2.94 25.27 10.47
C GLN A 212 -1.70 26.16 10.35
N GLY A 213 -1.29 26.46 9.13
CA GLY A 213 -0.10 27.27 8.86
C GLY A 213 1.11 26.42 8.42
N PRO A 214 2.31 27.00 8.34
CA PRO A 214 3.52 26.27 7.93
C PRO A 214 3.86 25.12 8.87
N ALA A 215 4.48 24.06 8.33
CA ALA A 215 4.99 22.95 9.14
C ALA A 215 5.94 23.47 10.24
N TYR A 216 6.03 22.74 11.37
CA TYR A 216 6.97 23.12 12.44
C TYR A 216 8.42 22.92 11.99
N LEU A 217 8.74 21.82 11.33
CA LEU A 217 10.08 21.53 10.83
C LEU A 217 10.51 22.54 9.78
N GLU A 218 11.79 22.95 9.81
CA GLU A 218 12.41 23.74 8.74
C GLU A 218 12.82 22.85 7.56
N ARG A 219 13.34 21.65 7.86
CA ARG A 219 13.88 20.71 6.87
C ARG A 219 13.54 19.26 7.21
N ILE A 220 13.47 18.45 6.16
CA ILE A 220 13.48 16.99 6.25
C ILE A 220 14.64 16.48 5.40
N VAL A 221 15.49 15.64 6.00
CA VAL A 221 16.48 14.82 5.29
C VAL A 221 15.94 13.41 5.17
N TRP A 222 15.51 13.04 3.97
CA TRP A 222 14.96 11.73 3.68
C TRP A 222 16.04 10.80 3.15
N LYS A 223 16.62 9.95 4.03
CA LYS A 223 17.77 9.07 3.74
C LYS A 223 17.33 7.70 3.24
N PHE A 224 18.15 7.10 2.39
CA PHE A 224 17.99 5.73 1.93
C PHE A 224 19.03 4.83 2.62
N ILE A 225 18.59 4.07 3.62
CA ILE A 225 19.42 3.09 4.36
C ILE A 225 18.81 1.71 4.13
N GLN A 226 19.32 0.99 3.15
CA GLN A 226 18.73 -0.27 2.70
C GLN A 226 18.84 -1.39 3.74
N GLU A 227 20.02 -1.51 4.39
CA GLU A 227 20.26 -2.57 5.36
C GLU A 227 19.45 -2.35 6.64
N PRO A 228 18.53 -3.28 7.02
CA PRO A 228 17.63 -3.10 8.15
C PRO A 228 18.35 -2.92 9.49
N SER A 229 19.43 -3.69 9.73
CA SER A 229 20.20 -3.62 10.97
C SER A 229 20.93 -2.27 11.13
N VAL A 230 21.50 -1.75 10.04
CA VAL A 230 22.15 -0.42 10.02
C VAL A 230 21.12 0.67 10.26
N ARG A 231 19.95 0.59 9.61
CA ARG A 231 18.87 1.56 9.79
C ARG A 231 18.37 1.59 11.23
N PHE A 232 18.17 0.43 11.85
CA PHE A 232 17.76 0.35 13.26
C PHE A 232 18.85 0.84 14.22
N ALA A 233 20.12 0.49 13.97
CA ALA A 233 21.25 0.97 14.78
C ALA A 233 21.37 2.50 14.73
N SER A 234 21.21 3.11 13.55
CA SER A 234 21.23 4.58 13.40
C SER A 234 20.10 5.26 14.19
N LEU A 235 18.90 4.64 14.30
CA LEU A 235 17.84 5.14 15.18
C LEU A 235 18.24 5.07 16.64
N GLN A 236 18.78 3.92 17.10
CA GLN A 236 19.21 3.74 18.49
C GLN A 236 20.32 4.71 18.90
N ALA A 237 21.18 5.07 17.98
CA ALA A 237 22.26 6.04 18.17
C ALA A 237 21.77 7.51 18.11
N GLY A 238 20.51 7.77 17.71
CA GLY A 238 19.99 9.12 17.51
C GLY A 238 20.54 9.84 16.27
N GLU A 239 21.17 9.10 15.33
CA GLU A 239 21.67 9.63 14.06
C GLU A 239 20.54 9.91 13.05
N VAL A 240 19.42 9.20 13.22
CA VAL A 240 18.16 9.44 12.51
C VAL A 240 17.02 9.54 13.51
N ASP A 241 16.01 10.31 13.17
CA ASP A 241 14.87 10.60 14.06
C ASP A 241 13.72 9.62 13.88
N VAL A 242 13.52 9.19 12.64
CA VAL A 242 12.46 8.25 12.27
C VAL A 242 13.02 7.24 11.29
N ILE A 243 12.70 5.97 11.51
CA ILE A 243 12.94 4.93 10.51
C ILE A 243 11.62 4.29 10.07
N GLU A 244 11.52 3.97 8.79
CA GLU A 244 10.49 3.11 8.25
C GLU A 244 10.94 1.64 8.24
N SER A 245 9.99 0.71 8.32
CA SER A 245 10.25 -0.73 8.25
C SER A 245 11.21 -1.20 9.35
N VAL A 246 10.82 -0.96 10.63
CA VAL A 246 11.55 -1.54 11.77
C VAL A 246 11.61 -3.06 11.58
N PRO A 247 12.81 -3.69 11.62
CA PRO A 247 12.92 -5.13 11.43
C PRO A 247 12.10 -5.89 12.48
N PRO A 248 11.35 -6.94 12.13
CA PRO A 248 10.51 -7.69 13.07
C PRO A 248 11.27 -8.19 14.30
N GLU A 249 12.49 -8.67 14.11
CA GLU A 249 13.39 -9.14 15.18
C GLU A 249 13.83 -8.01 16.13
N SER A 250 13.74 -6.76 15.69
CA SER A 250 14.15 -5.59 16.48
C SER A 250 12.99 -4.97 17.28
N HIS A 251 11.75 -5.40 17.08
CA HIS A 251 10.58 -4.81 17.77
C HIS A 251 10.66 -4.94 19.29
N ALA A 252 11.10 -6.10 19.81
CA ALA A 252 11.27 -6.29 21.23
C ALA A 252 12.35 -5.34 21.81
N ALA A 253 13.46 -5.18 21.11
CA ALA A 253 14.52 -4.26 21.51
C ALA A 253 14.06 -2.79 21.43
N ALA A 254 13.29 -2.42 20.40
CA ALA A 254 12.72 -1.09 20.27
C ALA A 254 11.77 -0.76 21.43
N ARG A 255 10.87 -1.69 21.81
CA ARG A 255 9.96 -1.50 22.95
C ARG A 255 10.67 -1.43 24.31
N ALA A 256 11.82 -2.09 24.45
CA ALA A 256 12.64 -2.05 25.66
C ALA A 256 13.50 -0.78 25.77
N ASN A 257 13.70 -0.05 24.69
CA ASN A 257 14.50 1.16 24.64
C ASN A 257 13.65 2.40 24.96
N PRO A 258 13.88 3.10 26.10
CA PRO A 258 13.11 4.29 26.47
C PRO A 258 13.30 5.48 25.51
N GLU A 259 14.35 5.44 24.68
CA GLU A 259 14.66 6.48 23.68
C GLU A 259 13.88 6.31 22.39
N VAL A 260 13.18 5.18 22.19
CA VAL A 260 12.51 4.82 20.95
C VAL A 260 11.06 4.46 21.20
N SER A 261 10.17 4.97 20.38
CA SER A 261 8.77 4.53 20.32
C SER A 261 8.46 3.87 18.98
N LEU A 262 7.47 2.97 18.99
CA LEU A 262 6.96 2.32 17.79
C LEU A 262 5.58 2.88 17.45
N LEU A 263 5.38 3.25 16.19
CA LEU A 263 4.08 3.61 15.62
C LEU A 263 3.75 2.63 14.51
N VAL A 264 2.68 1.85 14.70
CA VAL A 264 2.30 0.78 13.77
C VAL A 264 0.86 0.97 13.33
N ALA A 265 0.62 0.87 12.02
CA ALA A 265 -0.72 0.83 11.46
C ALA A 265 -0.81 -0.14 10.28
N GLN A 266 -1.90 -0.91 10.21
CA GLN A 266 -2.19 -1.74 9.06
C GLN A 266 -2.54 -0.88 7.84
N ARG A 267 -2.06 -1.28 6.68
CA ARG A 267 -2.45 -0.68 5.40
C ARG A 267 -3.73 -1.34 4.89
N PRO A 268 -4.69 -0.55 4.38
CA PRO A 268 -5.86 -1.12 3.73
C PRO A 268 -5.51 -1.75 2.37
N GLY A 269 -6.35 -2.67 1.92
CA GLY A 269 -6.23 -3.34 0.63
C GLY A 269 -6.17 -4.86 0.75
N ASN A 270 -5.55 -5.50 -0.24
CA ASN A 270 -5.35 -6.93 -0.25
C ASN A 270 -4.08 -7.31 0.52
N PRO A 271 -4.16 -8.24 1.49
CA PRO A 271 -3.01 -8.70 2.27
C PRO A 271 -1.90 -9.29 1.41
N THR A 272 -0.71 -9.42 2.00
CA THR A 272 0.38 -10.22 1.42
C THR A 272 -0.12 -11.65 1.22
N ASN A 273 0.15 -12.21 0.05
CA ASN A 273 -0.39 -13.50 -0.36
C ASN A 273 0.46 -14.17 -1.43
N GLY A 274 0.23 -15.48 -1.62
CA GLY A 274 0.57 -16.20 -2.82
C GLY A 274 -0.69 -16.47 -3.64
N THR A 275 -0.85 -15.77 -4.76
CA THR A 275 -1.99 -15.98 -5.68
C THR A 275 -1.78 -17.25 -6.47
N LEU A 276 -2.78 -18.16 -6.46
CA LEU A 276 -2.76 -19.43 -7.13
C LEU A 276 -3.26 -19.26 -8.57
N ASN A 277 -2.46 -19.72 -9.54
CA ASN A 277 -2.83 -19.68 -10.95
C ASN A 277 -3.80 -20.83 -11.28
N MET A 278 -5.09 -20.53 -11.35
CA MET A 278 -6.13 -21.52 -11.60
C MET A 278 -6.27 -21.92 -13.07
N THR A 279 -5.49 -21.31 -13.98
CA THR A 279 -5.56 -21.63 -15.41
C THR A 279 -4.78 -22.88 -15.81
N ARG A 280 -4.00 -23.46 -14.87
CA ARG A 280 -3.15 -24.63 -15.13
C ARG A 280 -3.14 -25.61 -13.95
N ALA A 281 -2.84 -26.88 -14.26
CA ALA A 281 -2.62 -27.91 -13.23
C ALA A 281 -1.39 -27.54 -12.36
N PRO A 282 -1.43 -27.83 -11.03
CA PRO A 282 -2.47 -28.59 -10.37
C PRO A 282 -3.63 -27.72 -9.83
N PHE A 283 -3.55 -26.39 -9.97
CA PHE A 283 -4.50 -25.44 -9.38
C PHE A 283 -5.76 -25.15 -10.24
N ASP A 284 -5.91 -25.81 -11.38
CA ASP A 284 -7.16 -25.89 -12.13
C ASP A 284 -8.28 -26.64 -11.36
N ASP A 285 -7.91 -27.50 -10.40
CA ASP A 285 -8.84 -28.21 -9.51
C ASP A 285 -9.01 -27.45 -8.18
N LEU A 286 -10.26 -27.05 -7.89
CA LEU A 286 -10.63 -26.35 -6.65
C LEU A 286 -10.19 -27.11 -5.39
N ARG A 287 -10.31 -28.44 -5.40
CA ARG A 287 -9.93 -29.29 -4.27
C ARG A 287 -8.43 -29.21 -3.98
N VAL A 288 -7.61 -29.09 -5.03
CA VAL A 288 -6.16 -28.96 -4.87
C VAL A 288 -5.80 -27.57 -4.36
N ARG A 289 -6.50 -26.50 -4.79
CA ARG A 289 -6.31 -25.17 -4.23
C ARG A 289 -6.65 -25.13 -2.74
N GLU A 290 -7.83 -25.65 -2.35
CA GLU A 290 -8.20 -25.75 -0.93
C GLU A 290 -7.16 -26.57 -0.15
N ALA A 291 -6.75 -27.73 -0.68
CA ALA A 291 -5.78 -28.60 -0.03
C ALA A 291 -4.43 -27.90 0.19
N PHE A 292 -3.94 -27.14 -0.80
CA PHE A 292 -2.69 -26.39 -0.66
C PHE A 292 -2.79 -25.36 0.47
N ILE A 293 -3.85 -24.55 0.50
CA ILE A 293 -4.08 -23.54 1.54
C ILE A 293 -4.20 -24.20 2.92
N ARG A 294 -4.96 -25.28 3.05
CA ARG A 294 -5.11 -26.04 4.32
C ARG A 294 -3.84 -26.73 4.77
N SER A 295 -2.87 -26.97 3.89
CA SER A 295 -1.59 -27.60 4.23
C SER A 295 -0.53 -26.60 4.72
N ALA A 296 -0.77 -25.30 4.60
CA ALA A 296 0.15 -24.23 4.97
C ALA A 296 -0.14 -23.71 6.40
N ASP A 297 0.77 -23.96 7.34
CA ASP A 297 0.67 -23.45 8.73
C ASP A 297 1.24 -22.03 8.79
N ILE A 298 0.41 -21.06 8.37
CA ILE A 298 0.82 -19.65 8.32
C ILE A 298 1.02 -19.06 9.73
N ASP A 299 0.21 -19.47 10.72
CA ASP A 299 0.35 -18.97 12.09
C ASP A 299 1.71 -19.34 12.68
N ALA A 300 2.13 -20.59 12.50
CA ALA A 300 3.46 -21.03 12.92
C ALA A 300 4.57 -20.32 12.15
N ALA A 301 4.39 -20.10 10.84
CA ALA A 301 5.35 -19.39 10.00
C ALA A 301 5.51 -17.92 10.42
N LEU A 302 4.40 -17.20 10.66
CA LEU A 302 4.43 -15.81 11.14
C LEU A 302 5.09 -15.70 12.52
N LYS A 303 4.77 -16.63 13.42
CA LYS A 303 5.40 -16.65 14.73
C LYS A 303 6.91 -16.92 14.65
N SER A 304 7.34 -17.79 13.76
CA SER A 304 8.76 -18.14 13.58
C SER A 304 9.56 -17.03 12.88
N VAL A 305 9.02 -16.44 11.81
CA VAL A 305 9.74 -15.51 10.94
C VAL A 305 9.56 -14.06 11.40
N TYR A 306 8.35 -13.69 11.85
CA TYR A 306 8.01 -12.33 12.25
C TYR A 306 7.80 -12.18 13.75
N PHE A 307 8.20 -13.16 14.57
CA PHE A 307 8.19 -13.11 16.04
C PHE A 307 6.80 -12.79 16.63
N GLY A 308 5.72 -13.04 15.87
CA GLY A 308 4.35 -12.71 16.27
C GLY A 308 3.98 -11.23 16.09
N GLU A 309 4.83 -10.42 15.48
CA GLU A 309 4.58 -8.98 15.24
C GLU A 309 3.59 -8.70 14.10
N PHE A 310 3.36 -9.67 13.24
CA PHE A 310 2.43 -9.56 12.11
C PHE A 310 1.23 -10.48 12.35
N PRO A 311 0.01 -9.93 12.40
CA PRO A 311 -1.20 -10.73 12.55
C PRO A 311 -1.47 -11.56 11.30
N ARG A 312 -2.15 -12.69 11.45
CA ARG A 312 -2.67 -13.48 10.33
C ARG A 312 -3.72 -12.70 9.53
N ALA A 313 -3.73 -12.88 8.22
CA ALA A 313 -4.84 -12.50 7.36
C ALA A 313 -5.54 -13.77 6.83
N GLY A 314 -6.85 -13.87 6.98
CA GLY A 314 -7.64 -15.03 6.52
C GLY A 314 -8.43 -14.80 5.25
N GLY A 315 -8.75 -13.54 4.94
CA GLY A 315 -9.59 -13.15 3.81
C GLY A 315 -8.87 -12.30 2.76
N PRO A 316 -9.54 -11.96 1.66
CA PRO A 316 -8.95 -11.21 0.55
C PRO A 316 -8.79 -9.70 0.83
N LEU A 317 -9.32 -9.18 1.94
CA LEU A 317 -9.14 -7.81 2.40
C LEU A 317 -8.46 -7.78 3.77
N SER A 318 -7.65 -6.75 4.02
CA SER A 318 -7.11 -6.46 5.35
C SER A 318 -8.18 -5.80 6.23
N ALA A 319 -8.07 -5.94 7.56
CA ALA A 319 -9.03 -5.37 8.51
C ALA A 319 -9.10 -3.83 8.46
N ALA A 320 -8.08 -3.16 7.93
CA ALA A 320 -8.08 -1.72 7.72
C ALA A 320 -8.87 -1.26 6.48
N THR A 321 -9.33 -2.20 5.64
CA THR A 321 -10.07 -1.88 4.41
C THR A 321 -11.55 -1.63 4.72
N PRO A 322 -12.17 -0.57 4.18
CA PRO A 322 -13.62 -0.41 4.26
C PRO A 322 -14.36 -1.67 3.78
N PHE A 323 -15.46 -2.01 4.46
CA PHE A 323 -16.29 -3.20 4.18
C PHE A 323 -15.57 -4.56 4.30
N TYR A 324 -14.41 -4.59 4.99
CA TYR A 324 -13.83 -5.85 5.45
C TYR A 324 -14.86 -6.68 6.23
N SER A 325 -14.83 -7.99 6.08
CA SER A 325 -15.66 -8.91 6.86
C SER A 325 -14.80 -9.91 7.64
N ALA A 326 -15.01 -9.97 8.95
CA ALA A 326 -14.38 -10.94 9.83
C ALA A 326 -14.87 -12.39 9.58
N ASP A 327 -15.98 -12.58 8.85
CA ASP A 327 -16.52 -13.92 8.54
C ASP A 327 -15.51 -14.79 7.76
N PHE A 328 -14.51 -14.18 7.13
CA PHE A 328 -13.51 -14.88 6.34
C PHE A 328 -12.15 -15.04 7.02
N GLU A 329 -11.99 -14.60 8.29
CA GLU A 329 -10.71 -14.70 9.01
C GLU A 329 -10.25 -16.15 9.16
N HIS A 330 -11.18 -17.09 9.33
CA HIS A 330 -10.90 -18.52 9.49
C HIS A 330 -11.09 -19.35 8.22
N ALA A 331 -11.33 -18.69 7.08
CA ALA A 331 -11.57 -19.39 5.80
C ALA A 331 -10.36 -20.20 5.33
N GLN A 332 -9.17 -19.87 5.81
CA GLN A 332 -7.89 -20.47 5.39
C GLN A 332 -7.12 -21.09 6.56
N ASP A 333 -7.79 -21.55 7.60
CA ASP A 333 -7.13 -22.16 8.75
C ASP A 333 -6.38 -23.44 8.35
N TYR A 334 -5.25 -23.69 9.00
CA TYR A 334 -4.44 -24.88 8.81
C TYR A 334 -5.21 -26.14 9.21
N ASP A 335 -5.42 -27.04 8.26
CA ASP A 335 -6.10 -28.33 8.45
C ASP A 335 -5.47 -29.39 7.55
N PRO A 336 -4.35 -30.00 7.98
CA PRO A 336 -3.64 -30.99 7.17
C PRO A 336 -4.46 -32.24 6.91
N GLN A 337 -5.41 -32.62 7.77
CA GLN A 337 -6.27 -33.77 7.56
C GLN A 337 -7.25 -33.51 6.44
N ARG A 338 -7.87 -32.32 6.43
CA ARG A 338 -8.73 -31.89 5.32
C ARG A 338 -7.96 -31.81 4.01
N ALA A 339 -6.73 -31.30 4.04
CA ALA A 339 -5.86 -31.25 2.85
C ALA A 339 -5.62 -32.65 2.26
N GLU A 340 -5.33 -33.65 3.08
CA GLU A 340 -5.14 -35.04 2.62
C GLU A 340 -6.40 -35.62 1.98
N GLN A 341 -7.58 -35.42 2.64
CA GLN A 341 -8.87 -35.90 2.11
C GLN A 341 -9.19 -35.28 0.74
N LEU A 342 -8.92 -33.99 0.58
CA LEU A 342 -9.14 -33.28 -0.69
C LEU A 342 -8.22 -33.79 -1.80
N LEU A 343 -6.95 -34.05 -1.48
CA LEU A 343 -6.00 -34.61 -2.44
C LEU A 343 -6.37 -36.04 -2.86
N ASP A 344 -6.84 -36.86 -1.91
CA ASP A 344 -7.35 -38.18 -2.22
C ASP A 344 -8.57 -38.12 -3.16
N ALA A 345 -9.52 -37.24 -2.85
CA ALA A 345 -10.70 -37.01 -3.69
C ALA A 345 -10.34 -36.41 -5.08
N ALA A 346 -9.23 -35.69 -5.19
CA ALA A 346 -8.70 -35.19 -6.46
C ALA A 346 -7.86 -36.22 -7.23
N GLY A 347 -7.68 -37.43 -6.68
CA GLY A 347 -6.95 -38.54 -7.31
C GLY A 347 -5.42 -38.48 -7.14
N TRP A 348 -4.90 -37.63 -6.26
CA TRP A 348 -3.48 -37.57 -5.91
C TRP A 348 -3.15 -38.60 -4.80
N THR A 349 -3.34 -39.88 -5.09
CA THR A 349 -3.27 -40.96 -4.09
C THR A 349 -1.92 -41.68 -4.03
N GLY A 350 -1.12 -41.62 -5.12
CA GLY A 350 0.23 -42.20 -5.11
C GLY A 350 1.17 -41.40 -4.21
N ARG A 351 2.15 -42.06 -3.59
CA ARG A 351 3.28 -41.40 -2.91
C ARG A 351 4.59 -42.03 -3.38
N ASP A 352 5.60 -41.23 -3.62
CA ASP A 352 6.95 -41.71 -3.95
C ASP A 352 7.79 -41.99 -2.68
N ALA A 353 9.02 -42.42 -2.88
CA ALA A 353 9.95 -42.71 -1.76
C ALA A 353 10.30 -41.48 -0.88
N GLU A 354 10.12 -40.28 -1.42
CA GLU A 354 10.37 -39.02 -0.72
C GLU A 354 9.12 -38.48 0.00
N GLY A 355 7.96 -39.17 -0.21
CA GLY A 355 6.68 -38.83 0.42
C GLY A 355 5.82 -37.86 -0.39
N TYR A 356 6.25 -37.42 -1.56
CA TYR A 356 5.47 -36.53 -2.42
C TYR A 356 4.32 -37.29 -3.08
N ARG A 357 3.15 -36.66 -3.19
CA ARG A 357 1.99 -37.25 -3.86
C ARG A 357 2.16 -37.27 -5.37
N SER A 358 1.51 -38.24 -5.99
CA SER A 358 1.52 -38.37 -7.46
C SER A 358 0.17 -38.83 -7.99
N ARG A 359 -0.10 -38.46 -9.26
CA ARG A 359 -1.27 -38.87 -10.05
C ARG A 359 -0.82 -39.20 -11.48
N GLY A 360 -1.08 -40.42 -11.93
CA GLY A 360 -0.67 -40.87 -13.27
C GLY A 360 0.84 -40.80 -13.51
N GLY A 361 1.65 -41.06 -12.47
CA GLY A 361 3.11 -41.01 -12.55
C GLY A 361 3.72 -39.60 -12.49
N LYS A 362 2.89 -38.56 -12.40
CA LYS A 362 3.35 -37.17 -12.24
C LYS A 362 3.27 -36.78 -10.77
N ARG A 363 4.35 -36.15 -10.24
CA ARG A 363 4.46 -35.63 -8.89
C ARG A 363 3.57 -34.40 -8.73
N LEU A 364 2.99 -34.19 -7.53
CA LEU A 364 2.24 -32.98 -7.16
C LEU A 364 3.23 -31.85 -6.88
N GLN A 365 3.63 -31.17 -7.93
CA GLN A 365 4.64 -30.13 -7.94
C GLN A 365 4.01 -28.76 -8.11
N VAL A 366 4.53 -27.75 -7.38
CA VAL A 366 4.04 -26.36 -7.37
C VAL A 366 5.23 -25.42 -7.43
N HIS A 367 5.25 -24.51 -8.40
CA HIS A 367 6.29 -23.52 -8.62
C HIS A 367 5.88 -22.14 -8.09
N VAL A 368 6.66 -21.62 -7.14
CA VAL A 368 6.49 -20.27 -6.57
C VAL A 368 7.55 -19.36 -7.16
N ILE A 369 7.15 -18.34 -7.91
CA ILE A 369 8.10 -17.37 -8.48
C ILE A 369 8.26 -16.17 -7.56
N MET A 370 9.52 -15.78 -7.29
CA MET A 370 9.91 -14.65 -6.46
C MET A 370 10.92 -13.77 -7.18
N GLY A 371 10.65 -12.45 -7.23
CA GLY A 371 11.63 -11.48 -7.71
C GLY A 371 12.74 -11.22 -6.68
N ASN A 372 13.84 -10.62 -7.11
CA ASN A 372 14.97 -10.29 -6.24
C ASN A 372 14.71 -9.13 -5.26
N ARG A 373 13.57 -8.42 -5.39
CA ARG A 373 13.09 -7.45 -4.40
C ARG A 373 12.27 -8.07 -3.27
N THR A 374 11.99 -9.38 -3.32
CA THR A 374 11.29 -10.08 -2.24
C THR A 374 12.14 -10.02 -0.98
N PRO A 375 11.61 -9.52 0.16
CA PRO A 375 12.36 -9.46 1.41
C PRO A 375 12.83 -10.84 1.88
N PRO A 376 14.00 -10.96 2.52
CA PRO A 376 14.47 -12.24 3.07
C PRO A 376 13.47 -12.91 4.03
N SER A 377 12.76 -12.13 4.84
CA SER A 377 11.71 -12.63 5.73
C SER A 377 10.54 -13.28 4.97
N GLU A 378 10.14 -12.70 3.84
CA GLU A 378 9.11 -13.28 2.99
C GLU A 378 9.57 -14.60 2.37
N PHE A 379 10.83 -14.67 1.93
CA PHE A 379 11.43 -15.92 1.45
C PHE A 379 11.40 -17.00 2.55
N SER A 380 11.84 -16.65 3.78
CA SER A 380 11.81 -17.58 4.92
C SER A 380 10.40 -18.02 5.30
N LEU A 381 9.39 -17.16 5.19
CA LEU A 381 7.99 -17.54 5.39
C LEU A 381 7.57 -18.62 4.38
N TRP A 382 7.93 -18.47 3.11
CA TRP A 382 7.61 -19.46 2.08
C TRP A 382 8.38 -20.76 2.21
N GLU A 383 9.59 -20.76 2.79
CA GLU A 383 10.27 -22.01 3.18
C GLU A 383 9.50 -22.77 4.28
N GLN A 384 8.85 -22.05 5.23
CA GLN A 384 7.96 -22.68 6.20
C GLN A 384 6.69 -23.25 5.52
N VAL A 385 6.10 -22.53 4.54
CA VAL A 385 5.00 -23.04 3.73
C VAL A 385 5.43 -24.31 2.98
N GLN A 386 6.60 -24.30 2.35
CA GLN A 386 7.18 -25.49 1.67
C GLN A 386 7.28 -26.68 2.62
N ALA A 387 7.81 -26.45 3.84
CA ALA A 387 8.01 -27.51 4.82
C ALA A 387 6.68 -28.11 5.34
N THR A 388 5.64 -27.28 5.54
CA THR A 388 4.33 -27.75 6.00
C THR A 388 3.53 -28.41 4.87
N ALA A 389 3.51 -27.83 3.69
CA ALA A 389 2.83 -28.40 2.51
C ALA A 389 3.43 -29.78 2.08
N ARG A 390 4.74 -29.97 2.29
CA ARG A 390 5.40 -31.27 2.06
C ARG A 390 4.75 -32.40 2.87
N ARG A 391 4.31 -32.14 4.10
CA ARG A 391 3.65 -33.16 4.95
C ARG A 391 2.37 -33.68 4.29
N ALA A 392 1.63 -32.80 3.60
CA ALA A 392 0.46 -33.19 2.81
C ALA A 392 0.83 -33.86 1.47
N GLY A 393 2.08 -33.75 1.05
CA GLY A 393 2.61 -34.39 -0.17
C GLY A 393 2.84 -33.45 -1.35
N PHE A 394 2.80 -32.12 -1.15
CA PHE A 394 3.19 -31.14 -2.18
C PHE A 394 4.72 -31.04 -2.28
N GLU A 395 5.24 -31.01 -3.48
CA GLU A 395 6.59 -30.57 -3.79
C GLU A 395 6.54 -29.09 -4.19
N VAL A 396 6.83 -28.19 -3.24
CA VAL A 396 6.87 -26.76 -3.50
C VAL A 396 8.28 -26.36 -3.91
N ILE A 397 8.42 -25.75 -5.08
CA ILE A 397 9.71 -25.29 -5.64
C ILE A 397 9.70 -23.77 -5.59
N ILE A 398 10.56 -23.19 -4.76
CA ILE A 398 10.74 -21.74 -4.64
C ILE A 398 11.80 -21.31 -5.65
N GLU A 399 11.42 -20.49 -6.62
CA GLU A 399 12.28 -20.03 -7.69
C GLU A 399 12.57 -18.52 -7.52
N GLN A 400 13.77 -18.20 -7.05
CA GLN A 400 14.21 -16.82 -6.98
C GLN A 400 14.87 -16.40 -8.29
N MET A 401 14.48 -15.24 -8.82
CA MET A 401 14.94 -14.74 -10.12
C MET A 401 14.97 -13.21 -10.15
N SER A 402 15.52 -12.62 -11.22
CA SER A 402 15.41 -11.17 -11.41
C SER A 402 13.96 -10.72 -11.56
N ASP A 403 13.63 -9.50 -11.12
CA ASP A 403 12.27 -8.95 -11.26
C ASP A 403 11.80 -8.92 -12.72
N VAL A 404 12.72 -8.69 -13.67
CA VAL A 404 12.42 -8.70 -15.12
C VAL A 404 11.97 -10.11 -15.56
N LEU A 405 12.66 -11.15 -15.13
CA LEU A 405 12.29 -12.53 -15.46
C LEU A 405 10.98 -12.93 -14.78
N ALA A 406 10.79 -12.55 -13.51
CA ALA A 406 9.54 -12.80 -12.81
C ALA A 406 8.33 -12.14 -13.50
N GLN A 407 8.49 -10.89 -13.97
CA GLN A 407 7.47 -10.20 -14.77
C GLN A 407 7.22 -10.87 -16.12
N GLN A 408 8.28 -11.38 -16.78
CA GLN A 408 8.13 -12.12 -18.04
C GLN A 408 7.35 -13.41 -17.83
N ARG A 409 7.72 -14.22 -16.84
CA ARG A 409 7.01 -15.46 -16.50
C ARG A 409 5.55 -15.20 -16.10
N GLN A 410 5.31 -14.10 -15.37
CA GLN A 410 3.94 -13.66 -15.07
C GLN A 410 3.17 -13.32 -16.36
N ALA A 411 3.77 -12.57 -17.30
CA ALA A 411 3.12 -12.23 -18.55
C ALA A 411 2.78 -13.46 -19.41
N ASP A 412 3.58 -14.51 -19.30
CA ASP A 412 3.41 -15.79 -20.02
C ASP A 412 2.55 -16.81 -19.26
N TRP A 413 2.02 -16.45 -18.07
CA TRP A 413 1.29 -17.35 -17.16
C TRP A 413 2.12 -18.58 -16.73
N ASP A 414 3.45 -18.47 -16.76
CA ASP A 414 4.38 -19.56 -16.41
C ASP A 414 4.76 -19.54 -14.93
N TYR A 415 3.79 -19.80 -14.07
CA TYR A 415 3.92 -19.96 -12.62
C TYR A 415 2.71 -20.71 -12.07
N ASP A 416 2.84 -21.33 -10.91
CA ASP A 416 1.72 -21.87 -10.16
C ASP A 416 1.31 -20.92 -9.04
N ILE A 417 2.28 -20.27 -8.40
CA ILE A 417 2.05 -19.27 -7.36
C ILE A 417 2.90 -18.02 -7.65
N ARG A 418 2.26 -16.85 -7.52
CA ARG A 418 2.92 -15.55 -7.56
C ARG A 418 2.66 -14.78 -6.28
N LEU A 419 3.73 -14.25 -5.67
CA LEU A 419 3.59 -13.39 -4.49
C LEU A 419 3.08 -12.01 -4.86
N GLY A 420 2.26 -11.43 -3.97
CA GLY A 420 1.73 -10.10 -4.16
C GLY A 420 0.99 -9.55 -2.96
N TYR A 421 0.65 -8.29 -3.07
CA TYR A 421 -0.26 -7.53 -2.22
C TYR A 421 -0.75 -6.32 -3.00
N TRP A 422 -1.80 -5.66 -2.53
CA TRP A 422 -2.27 -4.42 -3.15
C TRP A 422 -2.81 -3.45 -2.09
N ASN A 423 -2.08 -2.37 -1.83
CA ASN A 423 -2.51 -1.34 -0.88
C ASN A 423 -3.44 -0.33 -1.56
N THR A 424 -4.65 -0.19 -1.02
CA THR A 424 -5.63 0.81 -1.43
C THR A 424 -6.67 1.01 -0.33
N ASN A 425 -7.19 2.20 -0.20
CA ASN A 425 -8.18 2.56 0.80
C ASN A 425 -9.64 2.22 0.41
N THR A 426 -9.83 1.39 -0.59
CA THR A 426 -11.16 0.98 -1.07
C THR A 426 -11.23 -0.53 -1.29
N PRO A 427 -12.39 -1.18 -1.02
CA PRO A 427 -12.61 -2.60 -1.31
C PRO A 427 -12.65 -2.90 -2.82
N ASP A 428 -12.63 -1.89 -3.69
CA ASP A 428 -12.53 -2.05 -5.14
C ASP A 428 -11.27 -2.81 -5.58
N VAL A 429 -10.30 -2.97 -4.70
CA VAL A 429 -9.16 -3.85 -4.93
C VAL A 429 -9.59 -5.26 -5.36
N LEU A 430 -10.72 -5.76 -4.86
CA LEU A 430 -11.25 -7.07 -5.24
C LEU A 430 -11.52 -7.16 -6.75
N ARG A 431 -12.11 -6.10 -7.34
CA ARG A 431 -12.31 -6.03 -8.80
C ARG A 431 -10.98 -6.00 -9.56
N ILE A 432 -10.00 -5.26 -9.03
CA ILE A 432 -8.69 -5.12 -9.66
C ILE A 432 -7.94 -6.46 -9.68
N ILE A 433 -7.94 -7.20 -8.56
CA ILE A 433 -7.14 -8.42 -8.43
C ILE A 433 -7.84 -9.70 -8.91
N PHE A 434 -9.18 -9.70 -9.01
CA PHE A 434 -9.97 -10.87 -9.38
C PHE A 434 -10.97 -10.64 -10.53
N GLY A 435 -11.24 -9.39 -10.93
CA GLY A 435 -12.18 -9.11 -12.02
C GLY A 435 -11.64 -9.54 -13.39
N SER A 436 -12.52 -10.06 -14.24
CA SER A 436 -12.17 -10.54 -15.58
C SER A 436 -11.64 -9.44 -16.50
N ALA A 437 -12.08 -8.18 -16.30
CA ALA A 437 -11.57 -7.02 -17.05
C ALA A 437 -10.06 -6.74 -16.84
N PHE A 438 -9.44 -7.36 -15.83
CA PHE A 438 -8.01 -7.26 -15.52
C PHE A 438 -7.21 -8.50 -15.91
N LEU A 439 -7.84 -9.48 -16.55
CA LEU A 439 -7.17 -10.58 -17.23
C LEU A 439 -6.45 -10.07 -18.49
N ARG A 440 -5.30 -10.64 -18.75
CA ARG A 440 -4.59 -10.42 -20.02
C ARG A 440 -4.25 -11.76 -20.67
N PRO A 441 -4.32 -11.87 -21.99
CA PRO A 441 -3.87 -13.04 -22.72
C PRO A 441 -2.36 -13.30 -22.46
N ALA A 442 -1.96 -14.57 -22.53
CA ALA A 442 -0.55 -14.95 -22.46
C ALA A 442 0.29 -14.21 -23.51
N GLY A 443 1.51 -13.80 -23.13
CA GLY A 443 2.42 -13.07 -24.02
C GLY A 443 2.13 -11.58 -24.18
N VAL A 444 0.99 -11.07 -23.69
CA VAL A 444 0.70 -9.64 -23.67
C VAL A 444 1.52 -8.98 -22.56
N ARG A 445 2.56 -8.22 -22.96
CA ARG A 445 3.42 -7.52 -22.01
C ARG A 445 2.64 -6.49 -21.18
N GLY A 446 3.04 -6.31 -19.96
CA GLY A 446 2.49 -5.39 -18.99
C GLY A 446 2.03 -6.08 -17.73
N TYR A 447 1.70 -5.29 -16.71
CA TYR A 447 1.28 -5.80 -15.43
C TYR A 447 -0.12 -6.42 -15.50
N HIS A 448 -0.26 -7.68 -15.11
CA HIS A 448 -1.56 -8.31 -14.89
C HIS A 448 -1.96 -8.08 -13.46
N GLN A 449 -3.11 -7.48 -13.22
CA GLN A 449 -3.63 -7.34 -11.86
C GLN A 449 -4.33 -8.62 -11.41
N ASN A 450 -5.17 -9.23 -12.27
CA ASN A 450 -5.77 -10.54 -11.99
C ASN A 450 -4.77 -11.66 -12.34
N THR A 451 -3.96 -12.04 -11.38
CA THR A 451 -2.94 -13.09 -11.51
C THR A 451 -3.45 -14.48 -11.14
N ALA A 452 -4.68 -14.60 -10.64
CA ALA A 452 -5.32 -15.89 -10.38
C ALA A 452 -5.84 -16.56 -11.66
N GLY A 453 -6.09 -15.78 -12.70
CA GLY A 453 -6.81 -16.26 -13.88
C GLY A 453 -8.31 -16.48 -13.62
N PHE A 454 -8.84 -15.85 -12.58
CA PHE A 454 -10.24 -15.98 -12.20
C PHE A 454 -11.14 -15.21 -13.17
N ASP A 455 -12.13 -15.91 -13.73
CA ASP A 455 -13.11 -15.39 -14.68
C ASP A 455 -14.50 -15.93 -14.30
N ASP A 456 -15.23 -15.13 -13.52
CA ASP A 456 -16.58 -15.48 -13.04
C ASP A 456 -17.51 -14.28 -13.21
N PRO A 457 -18.50 -14.35 -14.14
CA PRO A 457 -19.43 -13.24 -14.37
C PRO A 457 -20.26 -12.85 -13.13
N ARG A 458 -20.46 -13.78 -12.18
CA ARG A 458 -21.17 -13.47 -10.92
C ARG A 458 -20.34 -12.54 -10.05
N PHE A 459 -19.02 -12.79 -9.99
CA PHE A 459 -18.09 -11.92 -9.27
C PHE A 459 -18.03 -10.54 -9.90
N ASP A 460 -17.86 -10.48 -11.22
CA ASP A 460 -17.82 -9.22 -11.96
C ASP A 460 -19.09 -8.40 -11.72
N ALA A 461 -20.26 -9.04 -11.80
CA ALA A 461 -21.53 -8.37 -11.54
C ALA A 461 -21.62 -7.78 -10.12
N LEU A 462 -21.10 -8.47 -9.10
CA LEU A 462 -21.10 -7.97 -7.71
C LEU A 462 -20.22 -6.72 -7.57
N VAL A 463 -18.99 -6.76 -8.06
CA VAL A 463 -18.05 -5.64 -7.92
C VAL A 463 -18.43 -4.44 -8.79
N GLU A 464 -18.99 -4.66 -9.98
CA GLU A 464 -19.49 -3.60 -10.85
C GLU A 464 -20.72 -2.91 -10.27
N GLN A 465 -21.69 -3.68 -9.71
CA GLN A 465 -22.83 -3.12 -9.00
C GLN A 465 -22.39 -2.31 -7.77
N ALA A 466 -21.37 -2.80 -7.03
CA ALA A 466 -20.83 -2.07 -5.90
C ALA A 466 -20.22 -0.72 -6.30
N LEU A 467 -19.63 -0.60 -7.49
CA LEU A 467 -19.12 0.66 -8.02
C LEU A 467 -20.23 1.59 -8.51
N ALA A 468 -21.35 1.03 -8.98
CA ALA A 468 -22.43 1.80 -9.56
C ALA A 468 -23.39 2.42 -8.51
N THR A 469 -23.35 1.96 -7.24
CA THR A 469 -24.24 2.46 -6.19
C THR A 469 -23.52 3.38 -5.19
N GLN A 470 -24.19 4.47 -4.81
CA GLN A 470 -23.74 5.38 -3.74
C GLN A 470 -24.26 4.96 -2.35
N ASP A 471 -25.21 3.99 -2.28
CA ASP A 471 -25.74 3.46 -1.04
C ASP A 471 -24.68 2.62 -0.32
N GLY A 472 -24.19 3.09 0.83
CA GLY A 472 -23.13 2.45 1.60
C GLY A 472 -23.51 1.07 2.14
N GLU A 473 -24.78 0.83 2.54
CA GLU A 473 -25.21 -0.48 3.03
C GLU A 473 -25.33 -1.48 1.86
N ARG A 474 -25.83 -1.03 0.72
CA ARG A 474 -25.85 -1.86 -0.49
C ARG A 474 -24.44 -2.19 -0.98
N ARG A 475 -23.52 -1.25 -0.93
CA ARG A 475 -22.09 -1.51 -1.25
C ARG A 475 -21.50 -2.54 -0.30
N ARG A 476 -21.76 -2.43 1.01
CA ARG A 476 -21.29 -3.38 2.03
C ARG A 476 -21.76 -4.80 1.70
N GLU A 477 -23.05 -4.96 1.41
CA GLU A 477 -23.64 -6.26 1.07
C GLU A 477 -22.99 -6.86 -0.19
N LEU A 478 -22.81 -6.07 -1.25
CA LEU A 478 -22.20 -6.51 -2.50
C LEU A 478 -20.73 -6.93 -2.31
N TYR A 479 -19.94 -6.14 -1.55
CA TYR A 479 -18.56 -6.49 -1.26
C TYR A 479 -18.44 -7.68 -0.30
N HIS A 480 -19.39 -7.88 0.61
CA HIS A 480 -19.44 -9.09 1.42
C HIS A 480 -19.64 -10.34 0.54
N GLN A 481 -20.61 -10.30 -0.39
CA GLN A 481 -20.85 -11.39 -1.34
C GLN A 481 -19.64 -11.63 -2.25
N ALA A 482 -18.96 -10.57 -2.70
CA ALA A 482 -17.74 -10.70 -3.50
C ALA A 482 -16.59 -11.37 -2.72
N GLN A 483 -16.39 -10.98 -1.44
CA GLN A 483 -15.43 -11.64 -0.54
C GLN A 483 -15.78 -13.12 -0.32
N ALA A 484 -17.05 -13.45 -0.11
CA ALA A 484 -17.52 -14.82 0.06
C ALA A 484 -17.21 -15.67 -1.18
N LEU A 485 -17.53 -15.14 -2.37
CA LEU A 485 -17.27 -15.85 -3.63
C LEU A 485 -15.76 -16.06 -3.85
N ALA A 486 -14.94 -15.02 -3.72
CA ALA A 486 -13.49 -15.12 -3.86
C ALA A 486 -12.87 -16.11 -2.85
N SER A 487 -13.29 -16.06 -1.57
CA SER A 487 -12.82 -16.97 -0.53
C SER A 487 -13.20 -18.42 -0.81
N SER A 488 -14.42 -18.67 -1.33
CA SER A 488 -14.89 -20.02 -1.68
C SER A 488 -14.12 -20.64 -2.85
N GLN A 489 -13.45 -19.83 -3.66
CA GLN A 489 -12.65 -20.29 -4.80
C GLN A 489 -11.18 -20.55 -4.45
N TYR A 490 -10.75 -20.22 -3.23
CA TYR A 490 -9.36 -20.41 -2.77
C TYR A 490 -8.33 -19.85 -3.76
N LEU A 491 -8.52 -18.58 -4.16
CA LEU A 491 -7.71 -17.93 -5.22
C LEU A 491 -6.31 -17.54 -4.75
N GLN A 492 -6.12 -17.38 -3.44
CA GLN A 492 -4.84 -16.95 -2.85
C GLN A 492 -4.65 -17.55 -1.47
N LEU A 493 -3.41 -17.92 -1.13
CA LEU A 493 -2.99 -18.18 0.24
C LEU A 493 -2.61 -16.82 0.86
N THR A 494 -3.48 -16.27 1.72
CA THR A 494 -3.19 -15.03 2.44
C THR A 494 -2.25 -15.29 3.62
N THR A 495 -1.33 -14.37 3.86
CA THR A 495 -0.34 -14.48 4.94
C THR A 495 -0.56 -13.43 6.02
N TYR A 496 -0.25 -12.16 5.78
CA TYR A 496 -0.41 -11.08 6.74
C TYR A 496 -0.81 -9.78 6.03
N PRO A 497 -1.52 -8.86 6.72
CA PRO A 497 -1.81 -7.54 6.16
C PRO A 497 -0.53 -6.71 6.13
N GLN A 498 -0.31 -5.99 5.03
CA GLN A 498 0.76 -4.99 4.99
C GLN A 498 0.56 -3.96 6.10
N SER A 499 1.65 -3.55 6.73
CA SER A 499 1.63 -2.58 7.82
C SER A 499 2.80 -1.61 7.68
N THR A 500 2.59 -0.38 8.14
CA THR A 500 3.67 0.59 8.31
C THR A 500 4.17 0.48 9.74
N HIS A 501 5.47 0.23 9.92
CA HIS A 501 6.14 0.11 11.22
C HIS A 501 7.20 1.20 11.30
N LEU A 502 6.91 2.27 12.04
CA LEU A 502 7.88 3.35 12.28
C LEU A 502 8.54 3.17 13.63
N GLY A 503 9.87 3.32 13.66
CA GLY A 503 10.62 3.60 14.87
C GLY A 503 10.88 5.09 14.98
N ILE A 504 10.58 5.70 16.11
CA ILE A 504 10.66 7.15 16.32
C ILE A 504 11.58 7.38 17.52
N TYR A 505 12.65 8.15 17.31
CA TYR A 505 13.56 8.56 18.37
C TYR A 505 12.93 9.66 19.24
N LYS A 506 13.18 9.66 20.54
CA LYS A 506 12.51 10.49 21.56
C LYS A 506 12.47 11.99 21.28
N ARG A 507 13.41 12.53 20.49
CA ARG A 507 13.40 13.97 20.17
C ARG A 507 12.42 14.35 19.05
N ALA A 508 11.89 13.37 18.30
CA ALA A 508 10.91 13.58 17.26
C ALA A 508 9.50 13.37 17.80
N HIS A 509 8.63 14.32 17.54
CA HIS A 509 7.25 14.35 18.02
C HIS A 509 6.30 14.65 16.87
N GLY A 510 4.99 14.39 17.05
CA GLY A 510 3.96 14.76 16.09
C GLY A 510 3.98 13.97 14.78
N VAL A 511 4.81 12.93 14.67
CA VAL A 511 4.82 12.00 13.51
C VAL A 511 3.50 11.24 13.48
N ARG A 512 2.84 11.21 12.31
CA ARG A 512 1.55 10.55 12.14
C ARG A 512 1.54 9.61 10.97
N LEU A 513 0.60 8.67 11.00
CA LEU A 513 0.23 7.84 9.86
C LEU A 513 -1.13 8.32 9.33
N GLU A 514 -1.15 8.69 8.05
CA GLU A 514 -2.35 9.16 7.37
C GLU A 514 -3.30 7.97 7.10
N PRO A 515 -4.61 8.09 7.38
CA PRO A 515 -5.53 6.95 7.34
C PRO A 515 -5.70 6.32 5.96
N SER A 516 -5.51 7.07 4.87
CA SER A 516 -5.80 6.59 3.52
C SER A 516 -4.98 5.35 3.14
N LEU A 517 -3.68 5.31 3.49
CA LEU A 517 -2.78 4.18 3.17
C LEU A 517 -1.77 3.90 4.31
N ALA A 518 -1.99 4.42 5.51
CA ALA A 518 -1.01 4.42 6.60
C ALA A 518 0.36 5.02 6.17
N VAL A 519 0.31 6.11 5.39
CA VAL A 519 1.47 6.84 4.90
C VAL A 519 1.94 7.82 5.97
N THR A 520 3.26 7.93 6.15
CA THR A 520 3.84 8.88 7.11
C THR A 520 3.54 10.32 6.69
N SER A 521 3.00 11.12 7.61
CA SER A 521 2.88 12.57 7.52
C SER A 521 3.80 13.22 8.54
N LEU A 522 4.63 14.14 8.09
CA LEU A 522 5.55 14.92 8.91
C LEU A 522 5.10 16.40 9.05
N TYR A 523 3.90 16.75 8.58
CA TYR A 523 3.37 18.09 8.67
C TYR A 523 3.26 18.60 10.11
N ASP A 524 2.73 17.76 11.00
CA ASP A 524 2.59 18.07 12.43
C ASP A 524 3.86 17.74 13.24
N ALA A 525 4.91 17.22 12.58
CA ALA A 525 6.11 16.79 13.27
C ALA A 525 7.02 17.95 13.66
N TRP A 526 7.73 17.77 14.79
CA TRP A 526 8.73 18.69 15.29
C TRP A 526 9.83 17.94 16.04
N VAL A 527 10.99 18.58 16.22
CA VAL A 527 12.14 18.00 16.92
C VAL A 527 12.57 18.91 18.06
N ASN A 528 12.89 18.28 19.19
CA ASN A 528 13.58 18.99 20.27
C ASN A 528 15.04 19.28 19.86
N PRO A 529 15.61 20.43 20.27
CA PRO A 529 17.01 20.77 20.02
C PRO A 529 18.00 19.73 20.54
#